data_289d15a9f98e6c3ab5acfe414ac2fc60
#
_entry.id   289d15a9f98e6c3ab5acfe414ac2fc60
#
_cell.length_a   1.000
_cell.length_b   1.000
_cell.length_c   1.000
_cell.angle_alpha   90.00
_cell.angle_beta   90.00
_cell.angle_gamma   90.00
#
_symmetry.space_group_name_H-M   'P 1'
#
loop_
_entity.id
_entity.type
_entity.pdbx_description
1 polymer ?
#
loop_
_entity_poly.entity_id
_entity_poly.type
_entity_poly.pdbx_seq_one_letter_code
_entity_poly.pdbx_strand_id
1 'polypeptide(L)'
;MLVVILAMSLSAAANAGPTEADKGAAPTISGPIKGNVGGPLAGNIGGPFTLVDHNGNTVTDADFHGRYMLIYFGYTFCPAVCPTSTIMMAHALEQLGEEAEKVAPIFITIDPERDRPEVLKAYVSNFHPRLVGLSGTPKQVAVATEAYRVYATKIFEKGWGVDDYFVYHSDVIYFMGPDGKYLDHFRSGSTPKAMAMRMKKRMRS
;
A
#
# COMPACT_ATOMS: atom_id res chain seq x y z
N MET A 1 19.38 53.04 49.40
CA MET A 1 18.49 52.01 48.71
C MET A 1 18.91 52.04 47.26
N LEU A 2 19.71 51.04 46.83
CA LEU A 2 20.28 50.97 45.49
C LEU A 2 19.51 49.92 44.73
N VAL A 3 18.80 50.31 43.66
CA VAL A 3 18.04 49.40 42.78
C VAL A 3 18.96 48.96 41.67
N VAL A 4 19.34 47.68 41.61
CA VAL A 4 20.10 47.10 40.52
C VAL A 4 19.08 46.53 39.52
N ILE A 5 19.04 47.15 38.31
CA ILE A 5 18.24 46.66 37.19
C ILE A 5 19.09 45.65 36.43
N LEU A 6 18.70 44.36 36.51
CA LEU A 6 19.32 43.28 35.72
C LEU A 6 18.68 43.25 34.33
N ALA A 7 19.40 43.65 33.30
CA ALA A 7 18.95 43.53 31.93
C ALA A 7 19.17 42.09 31.42
N MET A 8 18.08 41.36 31.22
CA MET A 8 18.09 40.06 30.54
C MET A 8 18.10 40.28 29.03
N SER A 9 19.22 39.98 28.37
CA SER A 9 19.32 39.91 26.94
C SER A 9 18.70 38.62 26.41
N LEU A 10 17.59 38.75 25.71
CA LEU A 10 16.91 37.65 25.00
C LEU A 10 17.65 37.41 23.68
N SER A 11 18.45 36.36 23.58
CA SER A 11 19.03 35.88 22.32
C SER A 11 17.96 35.18 21.52
N ALA A 12 17.47 35.78 20.44
CA ALA A 12 16.62 35.15 19.45
C ALA A 12 17.48 34.18 18.61
N ALA A 13 17.32 32.86 18.87
CA ALA A 13 17.84 31.85 17.97
C ALA A 13 17.02 31.89 16.69
N ALA A 14 17.62 32.34 15.60
CA ALA A 14 17.04 32.27 14.27
C ALA A 14 16.90 30.80 13.85
N ASN A 15 15.67 30.33 13.74
CA ASN A 15 15.34 29.02 13.20
C ASN A 15 15.54 29.07 11.69
N ALA A 16 16.72 28.67 11.21
CA ALA A 16 17.00 28.52 9.79
C ALA A 16 16.24 27.29 9.30
N GLY A 17 15.16 27.50 8.52
CA GLY A 17 14.47 26.45 7.82
C GLY A 17 15.40 25.74 6.81
N PRO A 18 15.05 24.51 6.38
CA PRO A 18 15.89 23.73 5.48
C PRO A 18 16.19 24.48 4.19
N THR A 19 17.46 24.57 3.83
CA THR A 19 17.93 25.21 2.60
C THR A 19 17.56 24.35 1.38
N GLU A 20 17.35 24.99 0.22
CA GLU A 20 16.97 24.33 -1.06
C GLU A 20 17.97 23.26 -1.55
N ALA A 21 19.12 23.11 -0.92
CA ALA A 21 20.12 22.09 -1.23
C ALA A 21 19.75 20.67 -0.78
N ASP A 22 18.68 20.48 0.01
CA ASP A 22 18.26 19.18 0.56
C ASP A 22 17.12 18.51 -0.24
N LYS A 23 16.94 18.91 -1.49
CA LYS A 23 16.15 18.15 -2.45
C LYS A 23 17.00 16.98 -2.92
N GLY A 24 17.01 15.90 -2.10
CA GLY A 24 17.72 14.68 -2.40
C GLY A 24 17.39 14.17 -3.79
N ALA A 25 18.41 13.86 -4.58
CA ALA A 25 18.28 13.20 -5.86
C ALA A 25 17.47 11.90 -5.66
N ALA A 26 16.54 11.62 -6.57
CA ALA A 26 15.79 10.36 -6.54
C ALA A 26 16.77 9.18 -6.40
N PRO A 27 16.45 8.15 -5.56
CA PRO A 27 17.34 7.04 -5.30
C PRO A 27 17.74 6.35 -6.61
N THR A 28 19.04 6.20 -6.84
CA THR A 28 19.57 5.52 -8.02
C THR A 28 19.44 4.02 -7.79
N ILE A 29 18.56 3.36 -8.53
CA ILE A 29 18.39 1.92 -8.50
C ILE A 29 19.60 1.29 -9.21
N SER A 30 20.57 0.79 -8.43
CA SER A 30 21.71 0.06 -8.94
C SER A 30 21.48 -1.45 -8.85
N GLY A 31 21.05 -2.05 -9.95
CA GLY A 31 20.87 -3.52 -10.07
C GLY A 31 19.85 -3.89 -11.15
N PRO A 32 19.91 -5.12 -11.71
CA PRO A 32 18.91 -5.53 -12.68
C PRO A 32 17.56 -5.69 -12.01
N ILE A 33 16.58 -4.87 -12.38
CA ILE A 33 15.20 -5.01 -11.97
C ILE A 33 14.63 -6.27 -12.62
N LYS A 34 14.66 -7.40 -11.89
CA LYS A 34 14.00 -8.64 -12.32
C LYS A 34 12.53 -8.58 -11.94
N GLY A 35 11.69 -8.12 -12.87
CA GLY A 35 10.24 -8.04 -12.68
C GLY A 35 9.57 -7.22 -13.77
N ASN A 36 8.31 -7.49 -14.05
CA ASN A 36 7.56 -6.80 -15.10
C ASN A 36 7.07 -5.43 -14.61
N VAL A 37 7.98 -4.46 -14.51
CA VAL A 37 7.67 -3.08 -14.09
C VAL A 37 7.05 -2.36 -15.29
N GLY A 38 5.72 -2.31 -15.35
CA GLY A 38 4.98 -1.50 -16.33
C GLY A 38 4.59 -2.19 -17.64
N GLY A 39 4.98 -3.45 -17.90
CA GLY A 39 4.51 -4.23 -19.04
C GLY A 39 3.10 -4.81 -18.86
N PRO A 40 2.51 -5.44 -19.90
CA PRO A 40 1.28 -6.20 -19.72
C PRO A 40 1.45 -7.29 -18.67
N LEU A 41 0.45 -7.46 -17.80
CA LEU A 41 0.43 -8.57 -16.86
C LEU A 41 0.23 -9.86 -17.65
N ALA A 42 1.30 -10.63 -17.85
CA ALA A 42 1.29 -11.87 -18.64
C ALA A 42 1.22 -13.11 -17.72
N GLY A 43 0.45 -14.11 -18.15
CA GLY A 43 0.29 -15.39 -17.44
C GLY A 43 -0.79 -15.36 -16.36
N ASN A 44 -0.90 -16.45 -15.60
CA ASN A 44 -1.88 -16.57 -14.53
C ASN A 44 -1.55 -15.59 -13.39
N ILE A 45 -2.52 -14.78 -12.99
CA ILE A 45 -2.46 -13.86 -11.87
C ILE A 45 -3.44 -14.34 -10.83
N GLY A 46 -3.01 -14.31 -9.56
CA GLY A 46 -3.76 -14.86 -8.45
C GLY A 46 -3.36 -16.28 -8.14
N GLY A 47 -3.76 -16.74 -6.99
CA GLY A 47 -3.46 -18.06 -6.46
C GLY A 47 -3.67 -18.09 -4.95
N PRO A 48 -3.55 -19.28 -4.34
CA PRO A 48 -3.78 -19.44 -2.92
C PRO A 48 -2.75 -18.68 -2.09
N PHE A 49 -3.23 -18.07 -1.02
CA PHE A 49 -2.39 -17.50 0.04
C PHE A 49 -2.94 -17.88 1.41
N THR A 50 -2.08 -17.85 2.41
CA THR A 50 -2.47 -17.94 3.83
C THR A 50 -1.74 -16.83 4.57
N LEU A 51 -2.50 -15.86 5.08
CA LEU A 51 -2.00 -14.67 5.74
C LEU A 51 -2.68 -14.47 7.09
N VAL A 52 -2.37 -13.38 7.77
CA VAL A 52 -3.00 -12.96 9.03
C VAL A 52 -3.65 -11.62 8.83
N ASP A 53 -4.92 -11.47 9.21
CA ASP A 53 -5.63 -10.20 9.12
C ASP A 53 -5.18 -9.22 10.21
N HIS A 54 -5.60 -7.97 10.09
CA HIS A 54 -5.29 -6.92 11.04
C HIS A 54 -5.95 -7.09 12.43
N ASN A 55 -6.74 -8.15 12.63
CA ASN A 55 -7.29 -8.55 13.94
C ASN A 55 -6.59 -9.78 14.53
N GLY A 56 -5.58 -10.34 13.81
CA GLY A 56 -4.81 -11.49 14.25
C GLY A 56 -5.37 -12.84 13.82
N ASN A 57 -6.41 -12.88 12.99
CA ASN A 57 -6.99 -14.13 12.49
C ASN A 57 -6.22 -14.63 11.26
N THR A 58 -6.01 -15.94 11.19
CA THR A 58 -5.52 -16.55 9.95
C THR A 58 -6.61 -16.52 8.90
N VAL A 59 -6.28 -16.04 7.70
CA VAL A 59 -7.19 -15.97 6.55
C VAL A 59 -6.51 -16.50 5.29
N THR A 60 -7.31 -17.06 4.39
CA THR A 60 -6.90 -17.58 3.10
C THR A 60 -7.60 -16.83 1.97
N ASP A 61 -7.15 -16.98 0.75
CA ASP A 61 -7.86 -16.49 -0.43
C ASP A 61 -9.29 -17.04 -0.50
N ALA A 62 -9.50 -18.31 -0.09
CA ALA A 62 -10.80 -18.97 -0.10
C ALA A 62 -11.85 -18.31 0.83
N ASP A 63 -11.41 -17.62 1.90
CA ASP A 63 -12.32 -16.89 2.80
C ASP A 63 -12.98 -15.68 2.14
N PHE A 64 -12.46 -15.25 1.00
CA PHE A 64 -13.02 -14.17 0.19
C PHE A 64 -13.85 -14.69 -0.99
N HIS A 65 -13.87 -16.00 -1.29
CA HIS A 65 -14.65 -16.53 -2.39
C HIS A 65 -16.15 -16.25 -2.22
N GLY A 66 -16.88 -16.17 -3.33
CA GLY A 66 -18.26 -15.68 -3.36
C GLY A 66 -18.37 -14.15 -3.45
N ARG A 67 -17.30 -13.43 -3.19
CA ARG A 67 -17.20 -11.97 -3.38
C ARG A 67 -16.11 -11.65 -4.40
N TYR A 68 -16.23 -10.53 -5.08
CA TYR A 68 -15.10 -9.96 -5.83
C TYR A 68 -14.05 -9.46 -4.85
N MET A 69 -12.75 -9.58 -5.19
CA MET A 69 -11.69 -9.02 -4.38
C MET A 69 -11.05 -7.83 -5.12
N LEU A 70 -10.89 -6.72 -4.43
CA LEU A 70 -10.11 -5.56 -4.89
C LEU A 70 -8.84 -5.50 -4.05
N ILE A 71 -7.71 -5.96 -4.61
CA ILE A 71 -6.48 -6.23 -3.86
C ILE A 71 -5.39 -5.24 -4.25
N TYR A 72 -4.77 -4.62 -3.26
CA TYR A 72 -3.58 -3.80 -3.42
C TYR A 72 -2.45 -4.32 -2.55
N PHE A 73 -1.25 -4.40 -3.13
CA PHE A 73 -0.02 -4.72 -2.43
C PHE A 73 0.76 -3.44 -2.16
N GLY A 74 1.03 -3.17 -0.89
CA GLY A 74 1.69 -1.94 -0.46
C GLY A 74 2.34 -2.09 0.91
N TYR A 75 2.77 -0.99 1.53
CA TYR A 75 3.29 -0.98 2.89
C TYR A 75 2.95 0.35 3.59
N THR A 76 2.87 0.31 4.93
CA THR A 76 2.34 1.46 5.69
C THR A 76 3.29 2.65 5.72
N PHE A 77 4.60 2.42 5.62
CA PHE A 77 5.64 3.45 5.60
C PHE A 77 5.84 4.11 4.22
N CYS A 78 5.02 3.78 3.24
CA CYS A 78 5.06 4.42 1.92
C CYS A 78 4.56 5.86 2.01
N PRO A 79 5.37 6.88 1.61
CA PRO A 79 5.01 8.27 1.85
C PRO A 79 3.93 8.83 0.90
N ALA A 80 3.68 8.20 -0.25
CA ALA A 80 2.81 8.79 -1.27
C ALA A 80 1.96 7.79 -2.06
N VAL A 81 2.56 6.80 -2.73
CA VAL A 81 1.86 5.96 -3.71
C VAL A 81 0.83 5.04 -3.05
N CYS A 82 1.20 4.35 -1.96
CA CYS A 82 0.30 3.42 -1.29
C CYS A 82 -0.96 4.10 -0.70
N PRO A 83 -0.86 5.21 0.06
CA PRO A 83 -2.06 5.89 0.53
C PRO A 83 -2.91 6.43 -0.62
N THR A 84 -2.30 6.95 -1.70
CA THR A 84 -3.05 7.42 -2.87
C THR A 84 -3.84 6.29 -3.55
N SER A 85 -3.22 5.13 -3.77
CA SER A 85 -3.88 3.97 -4.37
C SER A 85 -4.97 3.40 -3.45
N THR A 86 -4.76 3.41 -2.14
CA THR A 86 -5.76 2.95 -1.15
C THR A 86 -6.96 3.90 -1.08
N ILE A 87 -6.75 5.23 -1.12
CA ILE A 87 -7.82 6.24 -1.23
C ILE A 87 -8.61 6.04 -2.53
N MET A 88 -7.92 5.78 -3.65
CA MET A 88 -8.58 5.52 -4.93
C MET A 88 -9.48 4.28 -4.87
N MET A 89 -9.06 3.20 -4.19
CA MET A 89 -9.90 2.03 -3.95
C MET A 89 -11.15 2.39 -3.13
N ALA A 90 -10.99 3.13 -2.04
CA ALA A 90 -12.10 3.56 -1.18
C ALA A 90 -13.13 4.37 -1.98
N HIS A 91 -12.70 5.38 -2.71
CA HIS A 91 -13.60 6.18 -3.53
C HIS A 91 -14.23 5.39 -4.69
N ALA A 92 -13.53 4.39 -5.24
CA ALA A 92 -14.12 3.53 -6.27
C ALA A 92 -15.26 2.67 -5.68
N LEU A 93 -15.13 2.18 -4.44
CA LEU A 93 -16.20 1.49 -3.74
C LEU A 93 -17.42 2.40 -3.49
N GLU A 94 -17.20 3.65 -3.08
CA GLU A 94 -18.28 4.64 -2.94
C GLU A 94 -19.03 4.83 -4.28
N GLN A 95 -18.30 4.91 -5.39
CA GLN A 95 -18.89 5.05 -6.74
C GLN A 95 -19.64 3.79 -7.23
N LEU A 96 -19.34 2.62 -6.65
CA LEU A 96 -20.11 1.39 -6.91
C LEU A 96 -21.51 1.45 -6.29
N GLY A 97 -21.69 2.17 -5.19
CA GLY A 97 -22.94 2.19 -4.43
C GLY A 97 -23.25 0.82 -3.83
N GLU A 98 -24.49 0.33 -3.96
CA GLU A 98 -24.91 -0.96 -3.40
C GLU A 98 -24.09 -2.16 -3.93
N GLU A 99 -23.58 -2.08 -5.16
CA GLU A 99 -22.74 -3.15 -5.73
C GLU A 99 -21.40 -3.30 -4.97
N ALA A 100 -20.98 -2.30 -4.19
CA ALA A 100 -19.78 -2.37 -3.37
C ALA A 100 -19.85 -3.48 -2.30
N GLU A 101 -21.05 -3.86 -1.84
CA GLU A 101 -21.23 -4.95 -0.87
C GLU A 101 -20.73 -6.30 -1.38
N LYS A 102 -20.71 -6.49 -2.70
CA LYS A 102 -20.17 -7.67 -3.36
C LYS A 102 -18.64 -7.68 -3.47
N VAL A 103 -17.97 -6.59 -3.06
CA VAL A 103 -16.52 -6.44 -3.20
C VAL A 103 -15.84 -6.43 -1.84
N ALA A 104 -14.84 -7.27 -1.66
CA ALA A 104 -13.93 -7.26 -0.52
C ALA A 104 -12.70 -6.41 -0.88
N PRO A 105 -12.51 -5.22 -0.30
CA PRO A 105 -11.28 -4.46 -0.45
C PRO A 105 -10.20 -5.04 0.47
N ILE A 106 -9.01 -5.28 -0.08
CA ILE A 106 -7.91 -5.96 0.61
C ILE A 106 -6.61 -5.20 0.37
N PHE A 107 -5.90 -4.92 1.45
CA PHE A 107 -4.55 -4.40 1.45
C PHE A 107 -3.61 -5.50 1.96
N ILE A 108 -2.68 -5.99 1.13
CA ILE A 108 -1.69 -6.99 1.52
C ILE A 108 -0.35 -6.29 1.68
N THR A 109 0.27 -6.39 2.85
CA THR A 109 1.59 -5.81 3.03
C THR A 109 2.66 -6.57 2.24
N ILE A 110 3.62 -5.80 1.73
CA ILE A 110 4.88 -6.33 1.16
C ILE A 110 6.06 -6.15 2.12
N ASP A 111 5.79 -5.62 3.32
CA ASP A 111 6.79 -5.34 4.36
C ASP A 111 6.34 -5.86 5.73
N PRO A 112 6.21 -7.18 5.87
CA PRO A 112 5.66 -7.79 7.08
C PRO A 112 6.54 -7.59 8.33
N GLU A 113 7.79 -7.18 8.17
CA GLU A 113 8.69 -6.89 9.29
C GLU A 113 8.26 -5.64 10.06
N ARG A 114 7.81 -4.58 9.33
CA ARG A 114 7.31 -3.34 9.93
C ARG A 114 5.78 -3.32 10.05
N ASP A 115 5.07 -3.95 9.12
CA ASP A 115 3.60 -3.95 9.04
C ASP A 115 2.98 -5.13 9.78
N ARG A 116 3.08 -5.13 11.12
CA ARG A 116 2.40 -6.10 11.96
C ARG A 116 0.88 -5.85 11.99
N PRO A 117 0.06 -6.82 12.43
CA PRO A 117 -1.40 -6.69 12.43
C PRO A 117 -1.92 -5.40 13.07
N GLU A 118 -1.36 -5.00 14.21
CA GLU A 118 -1.76 -3.77 14.91
C GLU A 118 -1.42 -2.48 14.13
N VAL A 119 -0.29 -2.48 13.41
CA VAL A 119 0.10 -1.34 12.53
C VAL A 119 -0.85 -1.27 11.35
N LEU A 120 -1.14 -2.41 10.70
CA LEU A 120 -2.11 -2.47 9.61
C LEU A 120 -3.51 -2.07 10.06
N LYS A 121 -3.94 -2.47 11.26
CA LYS A 121 -5.25 -2.06 11.81
C LYS A 121 -5.39 -0.55 11.88
N ALA A 122 -4.38 0.12 12.43
CA ALA A 122 -4.35 1.58 12.48
C ALA A 122 -4.32 2.22 11.09
N TYR A 123 -3.58 1.62 10.15
CA TYR A 123 -3.47 2.13 8.78
C TYR A 123 -4.79 2.00 8.00
N VAL A 124 -5.35 0.80 7.89
CA VAL A 124 -6.53 0.55 7.05
C VAL A 124 -7.78 1.28 7.53
N SER A 125 -7.89 1.53 8.84
CA SER A 125 -9.02 2.26 9.43
C SER A 125 -9.14 3.71 8.94
N ASN A 126 -8.05 4.28 8.41
CA ASN A 126 -8.05 5.65 7.87
C ASN A 126 -8.66 5.76 6.46
N PHE A 127 -8.93 4.65 5.78
CA PHE A 127 -9.35 4.67 4.37
C PHE A 127 -10.78 4.22 4.16
N HIS A 128 -11.14 3.03 4.66
CA HIS A 128 -12.49 2.49 4.44
C HIS A 128 -12.84 1.46 5.52
N PRO A 129 -14.05 1.46 6.10
CA PRO A 129 -14.43 0.57 7.22
C PRO A 129 -14.39 -0.92 6.88
N ARG A 130 -14.52 -1.28 5.60
CA ARG A 130 -14.44 -2.67 5.13
C ARG A 130 -13.08 -3.08 4.58
N LEU A 131 -12.08 -2.18 4.60
CA LEU A 131 -10.74 -2.51 4.11
C LEU A 131 -10.06 -3.50 5.05
N VAL A 132 -9.73 -4.66 4.53
CA VAL A 132 -9.03 -5.70 5.28
C VAL A 132 -7.53 -5.58 5.02
N GLY A 133 -6.75 -5.35 6.09
CA GLY A 133 -5.29 -5.39 6.04
C GLY A 133 -4.79 -6.80 6.31
N LEU A 134 -3.92 -7.32 5.46
CA LEU A 134 -3.33 -8.66 5.59
C LEU A 134 -1.81 -8.56 5.71
N SER A 135 -1.25 -9.29 6.68
CA SER A 135 0.17 -9.47 6.92
C SER A 135 0.48 -10.96 7.09
N GLY A 136 1.69 -11.27 7.50
CA GLY A 136 2.10 -12.66 7.76
C GLY A 136 3.61 -12.74 7.97
N THR A 137 4.14 -13.93 7.99
CA THR A 137 5.59 -14.13 7.92
C THR A 137 6.12 -13.68 6.56
N PRO A 138 7.41 -13.31 6.45
CA PRO A 138 8.02 -12.99 5.15
C PRO A 138 7.80 -14.07 4.09
N LYS A 139 7.80 -15.36 4.49
CA LYS A 139 7.54 -16.48 3.59
C LYS A 139 6.09 -16.50 3.07
N GLN A 140 5.12 -16.23 3.93
CA GLN A 140 3.70 -16.17 3.54
C GLN A 140 3.43 -15.01 2.59
N VAL A 141 3.99 -13.84 2.88
CA VAL A 141 3.90 -12.67 2.00
C VAL A 141 4.58 -12.92 0.66
N ALA A 142 5.74 -13.59 0.64
CA ALA A 142 6.43 -13.97 -0.59
C ALA A 142 5.56 -14.87 -1.48
N VAL A 143 4.84 -15.85 -0.91
CA VAL A 143 3.90 -16.70 -1.66
C VAL A 143 2.79 -15.85 -2.30
N ALA A 144 2.20 -14.92 -1.56
CA ALA A 144 1.15 -14.05 -2.09
C ALA A 144 1.69 -13.11 -3.19
N THR A 145 2.85 -12.48 -3.00
CA THR A 145 3.45 -11.58 -4.00
C THR A 145 3.84 -12.33 -5.27
N GLU A 146 4.34 -13.56 -5.16
CA GLU A 146 4.65 -14.42 -6.31
C GLU A 146 3.39 -14.79 -7.09
N ALA A 147 2.32 -15.23 -6.41
CA ALA A 147 1.05 -15.60 -7.02
C ALA A 147 0.43 -14.43 -7.81
N TYR A 148 0.53 -13.21 -7.30
CA TYR A 148 0.03 -12.00 -7.95
C TYR A 148 1.08 -11.29 -8.83
N ARG A 149 2.29 -11.86 -8.98
CA ARG A 149 3.40 -11.30 -9.77
C ARG A 149 3.77 -9.89 -9.34
N VAL A 150 3.70 -9.63 -8.06
CA VAL A 150 4.10 -8.37 -7.45
C VAL A 150 5.62 -8.36 -7.30
N TYR A 151 6.24 -7.38 -7.91
CA TYR A 151 7.65 -7.08 -7.65
C TYR A 151 7.75 -6.22 -6.39
N ALA A 152 8.68 -6.55 -5.50
CA ALA A 152 9.02 -5.74 -4.33
C ALA A 152 10.52 -5.88 -4.00
N THR A 153 11.19 -4.77 -3.71
CA THR A 153 12.59 -4.77 -3.28
C THR A 153 12.87 -3.63 -2.32
N LYS A 154 13.63 -3.89 -1.27
CA LYS A 154 14.08 -2.87 -0.32
C LYS A 154 15.16 -2.00 -0.97
N ILE A 155 15.06 -0.68 -0.78
CA ILE A 155 16.02 0.31 -1.20
C ILE A 155 16.61 0.96 0.05
N PHE A 156 17.92 0.90 0.17
CA PHE A 156 18.68 1.52 1.26
C PHE A 156 19.50 2.68 0.69
N GLU A 157 19.53 3.80 1.37
CA GLU A 157 20.43 4.90 1.02
C GLU A 157 21.67 4.87 1.92
N LYS A 158 22.75 5.45 1.41
CA LYS A 158 24.02 5.52 2.14
C LYS A 158 23.84 6.33 3.44
N GLY A 159 24.16 5.70 4.56
CA GLY A 159 24.06 6.32 5.89
C GLY A 159 22.76 6.04 6.62
N TRP A 160 21.82 5.30 6.02
CA TRP A 160 20.59 4.86 6.70
C TRP A 160 20.87 3.71 7.66
N GLY A 161 20.03 3.60 8.70
CA GLY A 161 20.00 2.45 9.59
C GLY A 161 19.42 1.21 8.90
N VAL A 162 19.54 0.06 9.53
CA VAL A 162 19.02 -1.22 8.99
C VAL A 162 17.50 -1.24 8.82
N ASP A 163 16.80 -0.44 9.61
CA ASP A 163 15.34 -0.31 9.57
C ASP A 163 14.86 0.89 8.71
N ASP A 164 15.80 1.69 8.21
CA ASP A 164 15.52 2.84 7.37
C ASP A 164 15.63 2.43 5.89
N TYR A 165 14.51 2.06 5.29
CA TYR A 165 14.45 1.70 3.87
C TYR A 165 13.10 2.04 3.27
N PHE A 166 13.09 2.25 1.96
CA PHE A 166 11.88 2.23 1.16
C PHE A 166 11.71 0.87 0.50
N VAL A 167 10.48 0.54 0.13
CA VAL A 167 10.21 -0.63 -0.71
C VAL A 167 9.71 -0.16 -2.07
N TYR A 168 10.53 -0.40 -3.10
CA TYR A 168 10.12 -0.22 -4.47
C TYR A 168 9.29 -1.41 -4.91
N HIS A 169 8.06 -1.17 -5.43
CA HIS A 169 7.15 -2.25 -5.76
C HIS A 169 6.24 -1.93 -6.96
N SER A 170 5.56 -2.96 -7.45
CA SER A 170 4.53 -2.82 -8.48
C SER A 170 3.32 -2.08 -7.94
N ASP A 171 2.96 -0.95 -8.55
CA ASP A 171 1.75 -0.19 -8.21
C ASP A 171 0.56 -0.66 -9.05
N VAL A 172 -0.06 -1.74 -8.61
CA VAL A 172 -1.18 -2.39 -9.29
C VAL A 172 -2.27 -2.75 -8.29
N ILE A 173 -3.50 -2.36 -8.58
CA ILE A 173 -4.70 -2.79 -7.88
C ILE A 173 -5.35 -3.89 -8.72
N TYR A 174 -5.48 -5.08 -8.17
CA TYR A 174 -6.05 -6.24 -8.85
C TYR A 174 -7.55 -6.35 -8.57
N PHE A 175 -8.32 -6.72 -9.57
CA PHE A 175 -9.73 -7.05 -9.44
C PHE A 175 -9.95 -8.51 -9.82
N MET A 176 -10.37 -9.30 -8.81
CA MET A 176 -10.55 -10.74 -8.92
C MET A 176 -12.03 -11.09 -8.86
N GLY A 177 -12.42 -12.14 -9.56
CA GLY A 177 -13.76 -12.70 -9.54
C GLY A 177 -14.10 -13.42 -8.24
N PRO A 178 -15.39 -13.78 -8.05
CA PRO A 178 -15.84 -14.56 -6.88
C PRO A 178 -15.23 -15.97 -6.80
N ASP A 179 -14.66 -16.46 -7.88
CA ASP A 179 -13.94 -17.73 -7.98
C ASP A 179 -12.42 -17.56 -7.80
N GLY A 180 -11.96 -16.39 -7.39
CA GLY A 180 -10.55 -16.06 -7.22
C GLY A 180 -9.78 -15.83 -8.53
N LYS A 181 -10.43 -15.87 -9.69
CA LYS A 181 -9.76 -15.64 -10.97
C LYS A 181 -9.60 -14.17 -11.28
N TYR A 182 -8.50 -13.85 -11.94
CA TYR A 182 -8.22 -12.51 -12.41
C TYR A 182 -9.23 -12.02 -13.44
N LEU A 183 -9.77 -10.82 -13.23
CA LEU A 183 -10.71 -10.15 -14.12
C LEU A 183 -10.13 -8.89 -14.76
N ASP A 184 -9.45 -8.06 -13.96
CA ASP A 184 -8.93 -6.76 -14.40
C ASP A 184 -7.88 -6.23 -13.43
N HIS A 185 -7.22 -5.13 -13.80
CA HIS A 185 -6.33 -4.40 -12.91
C HIS A 185 -6.38 -2.90 -13.19
N PHE A 186 -5.95 -2.11 -12.20
CA PHE A 186 -5.86 -0.66 -12.28
C PHE A 186 -4.46 -0.22 -11.84
N ARG A 187 -3.97 0.89 -12.36
CA ARG A 187 -2.66 1.46 -12.05
C ARG A 187 -2.83 2.92 -11.61
N SER A 188 -1.77 3.49 -11.04
CA SER A 188 -1.68 4.92 -10.78
C SER A 188 -2.04 5.71 -12.05
N GLY A 189 -2.84 6.77 -11.88
CA GLY A 189 -3.44 7.52 -12.98
C GLY A 189 -4.85 7.06 -13.39
N SER A 190 -5.35 5.92 -12.90
CA SER A 190 -6.77 5.59 -12.99
C SER A 190 -7.58 6.56 -12.11
N THR A 191 -8.81 6.88 -12.53
CA THR A 191 -9.73 7.63 -11.65
C THR A 191 -10.68 6.67 -10.93
N PRO A 192 -11.15 6.99 -9.70
CA PRO A 192 -12.13 6.17 -8.99
C PRO A 192 -13.38 5.87 -9.84
N LYS A 193 -13.86 6.86 -10.59
CA LYS A 193 -15.01 6.71 -11.50
C LYS A 193 -14.73 5.70 -12.62
N ALA A 194 -13.57 5.77 -13.27
CA ALA A 194 -13.19 4.83 -14.33
C ALA A 194 -13.02 3.41 -13.76
N MET A 195 -12.43 3.30 -12.55
CA MET A 195 -12.32 2.04 -11.82
C MET A 195 -13.70 1.41 -11.58
N ALA A 196 -14.61 2.15 -10.94
CA ALA A 196 -15.96 1.67 -10.64
C ALA A 196 -16.73 1.25 -11.90
N MET A 197 -16.63 2.04 -12.99
CA MET A 197 -17.26 1.69 -14.26
C MET A 197 -16.72 0.37 -14.85
N ARG A 198 -15.41 0.16 -14.82
CA ARG A 198 -14.80 -1.09 -15.30
C ARG A 198 -15.17 -2.28 -14.41
N MET A 199 -15.15 -2.09 -13.08
CA MET A 199 -15.60 -3.12 -12.14
C MET A 199 -17.06 -3.52 -12.42
N LYS A 200 -18.00 -2.57 -12.52
CA LYS A 200 -19.40 -2.84 -12.87
C LYS A 200 -19.53 -3.63 -14.19
N LYS A 201 -18.73 -3.27 -15.20
CA LYS A 201 -18.72 -4.02 -16.47
C LYS A 201 -18.29 -5.47 -16.27
N ARG A 202 -17.23 -5.72 -15.48
CA ARG A 202 -16.72 -7.09 -15.20
C ARG A 202 -17.66 -7.90 -14.32
N MET A 203 -18.41 -7.25 -13.43
CA MET A 203 -19.37 -7.92 -12.55
C MET A 203 -20.63 -8.41 -13.29
N ARG A 204 -20.88 -7.93 -14.52
CA ARG A 204 -22.02 -8.29 -15.37
C ARG A 204 -21.67 -9.25 -16.50
N SER A 205 -20.38 -9.51 -16.74
CA SER A 205 -19.87 -10.40 -17.77
C SER A 205 -19.73 -11.83 -17.26
#